data_b829e0d70d0fcabaf61c887ea4c42d37
#
_entry.id   b829e0d70d0fcabaf61c887ea4c42d37
#
_cell.length_a   1.000
_cell.length_b   1.000
_cell.length_c   1.000
_cell.angle_alpha   90.00
_cell.angle_beta   90.00
_cell.angle_gamma   90.00
#
_symmetry.space_group_name_H-M   'P 1'
#
loop_
_entity.id
_entity.type
_entity.pdbx_description
1 polymer ?
#
loop_
_entity_poly.entity_id
_entity_poly.type
_entity_poly.pdbx_seq_one_letter_code
_entity_poly.pdbx_strand_id
1 'polypeptide(L)'
;MEEKKVNIRIASPEDAEKLLAIYAPYVEHTAITFEYEVPSLLEFRERICHVLEKYPYLAAEVDGQITGYAYVGVFHDREAYDWCVETSIYVDQSCRKMGIGGKLHHALEEVLKLQGILNLNACIAYPEEEDEYLTKNSVEFHRHLGYDMVGEFHNCGYKFDRWYHMVWMEKMIGEHRSGQDFPKNFPQIREEAESILSKL
;
A
#
# COMPACT_ATOMS: atom_id res chain seq x y z
N MET A 1 23.21 4.12 -18.36
CA MET A 1 22.43 5.02 -17.49
C MET A 1 22.67 4.53 -16.07
N GLU A 2 23.17 5.40 -15.19
CA GLU A 2 23.27 5.04 -13.78
C GLU A 2 21.89 4.73 -13.25
N GLU A 3 21.76 3.61 -12.54
CA GLU A 3 20.51 3.21 -11.90
C GLU A 3 20.26 4.20 -10.76
N LYS A 4 19.18 4.99 -10.87
CA LYS A 4 18.86 5.96 -9.82
C LYS A 4 18.58 5.23 -8.52
N LYS A 5 19.28 5.61 -7.47
CA LYS A 5 19.12 5.01 -6.14
C LYS A 5 17.74 5.39 -5.60
N VAL A 6 16.93 4.40 -5.29
CA VAL A 6 15.67 4.57 -4.56
C VAL A 6 15.97 4.41 -3.08
N ASN A 7 15.66 5.41 -2.29
CA ASN A 7 15.75 5.37 -0.84
C ASN A 7 14.36 5.18 -0.23
N ILE A 8 14.19 4.23 0.68
CA ILE A 8 12.93 3.99 1.39
C ILE A 8 13.08 4.44 2.83
N ARG A 9 12.15 5.25 3.31
CA ARG A 9 12.11 5.70 4.70
C ARG A 9 10.69 5.67 5.27
N ILE A 10 10.59 5.79 6.58
CA ILE A 10 9.32 6.04 7.24
C ILE A 10 8.83 7.43 6.82
N ALA A 11 7.57 7.51 6.41
CA ALA A 11 6.92 8.78 6.13
C ALA A 11 6.51 9.47 7.44
N SER A 12 6.36 10.79 7.37
CA SER A 12 5.87 11.60 8.47
C SER A 12 4.65 12.41 8.04
N PRO A 13 3.85 12.94 8.99
CA PRO A 13 2.72 13.82 8.66
C PRO A 13 3.12 15.08 7.87
N GLU A 14 4.39 15.49 7.94
CA GLU A 14 4.95 16.62 7.17
C GLU A 14 5.09 16.32 5.69
N ASP A 15 5.11 15.02 5.31
CA ASP A 15 5.14 14.59 3.92
C ASP A 15 3.77 14.66 3.23
N ALA A 16 2.69 14.91 3.98
CA ALA A 16 1.31 14.81 3.52
C ALA A 16 1.04 15.54 2.20
N GLU A 17 1.58 16.75 2.01
CA GLU A 17 1.39 17.52 0.78
C GLU A 17 1.94 16.79 -0.45
N LYS A 18 3.15 16.23 -0.33
CA LYS A 18 3.81 15.50 -1.43
C LYS A 18 3.14 14.16 -1.71
N LEU A 19 2.73 13.46 -0.66
CA LEU A 19 2.03 12.17 -0.77
C LEU A 19 0.63 12.36 -1.36
N LEU A 20 -0.09 13.40 -0.95
CA LEU A 20 -1.38 13.77 -1.52
C LEU A 20 -1.25 14.15 -3.02
N ALA A 21 -0.19 14.86 -3.40
CA ALA A 21 0.07 15.18 -4.82
C ALA A 21 0.27 13.92 -5.68
N ILE A 22 0.80 12.82 -5.11
CA ILE A 22 0.88 11.52 -5.78
C ILE A 22 -0.50 10.86 -5.85
N TYR A 23 -1.33 10.98 -4.80
CA TYR A 23 -2.63 10.33 -4.70
C TYR A 23 -3.72 11.00 -5.55
N ALA A 24 -3.75 12.33 -5.59
CA ALA A 24 -4.81 13.10 -6.24
C ALA A 24 -5.09 12.66 -7.70
N PRO A 25 -4.09 12.43 -8.58
CA PRO A 25 -4.35 11.95 -9.93
C PRO A 25 -5.02 10.55 -9.99
N TYR A 26 -4.84 9.70 -8.98
CA TYR A 26 -5.53 8.42 -8.90
C TYR A 26 -7.00 8.59 -8.58
N VAL A 27 -7.36 9.57 -7.73
CA VAL A 27 -8.75 9.91 -7.44
C VAL A 27 -9.43 10.55 -8.65
N GLU A 28 -8.78 11.53 -9.27
CA GLU A 28 -9.39 12.37 -10.32
C GLU A 28 -9.49 11.68 -11.68
N HIS A 29 -8.54 10.78 -12.00
CA HIS A 29 -8.39 10.30 -13.37
C HIS A 29 -8.41 8.76 -13.50
N THR A 30 -8.59 8.04 -12.39
CA THR A 30 -8.61 6.56 -12.44
C THR A 30 -9.69 5.96 -11.56
N ALA A 31 -10.07 4.72 -11.85
CA ALA A 31 -10.89 3.89 -10.98
C ALA A 31 -10.04 2.95 -10.08
N ILE A 32 -8.73 3.19 -9.97
CA ILE A 32 -7.84 2.44 -9.05
C ILE A 32 -8.25 2.64 -7.59
N THR A 33 -8.71 3.84 -7.25
CA THR A 33 -9.40 4.13 -5.98
C THR A 33 -10.85 4.53 -6.26
N PHE A 34 -11.75 4.13 -5.36
CA PHE A 34 -13.17 4.48 -5.47
C PHE A 34 -13.54 5.75 -4.71
N GLU A 35 -12.56 6.51 -4.20
CA GLU A 35 -12.84 7.88 -3.74
C GLU A 35 -13.25 8.77 -4.92
N TYR A 36 -14.28 9.59 -4.71
CA TYR A 36 -14.79 10.52 -5.72
C TYR A 36 -14.12 11.88 -5.66
N GLU A 37 -13.70 12.28 -4.45
CA GLU A 37 -13.08 13.57 -4.18
C GLU A 37 -11.70 13.40 -3.57
N VAL A 38 -10.78 14.26 -3.96
CA VAL A 38 -9.45 14.30 -3.34
C VAL A 38 -9.61 14.79 -1.91
N PRO A 39 -9.11 14.05 -0.90
CA PRO A 39 -9.19 14.48 0.49
C PRO A 39 -8.44 15.80 0.69
N SER A 40 -8.87 16.58 1.69
CA SER A 40 -8.12 17.77 2.07
C SER A 40 -6.74 17.40 2.62
N LEU A 41 -5.79 18.35 2.55
CA LEU A 41 -4.44 18.14 3.11
C LEU A 41 -4.49 17.79 4.60
N LEU A 42 -5.41 18.42 5.36
CA LEU A 42 -5.58 18.13 6.78
C LEU A 42 -6.04 16.68 7.00
N GLU A 43 -7.07 16.26 6.29
CA GLU A 43 -7.58 14.90 6.37
C GLU A 43 -6.52 13.86 5.96
N PHE A 44 -5.78 14.12 4.89
CA PHE A 44 -4.73 13.20 4.45
C PHE A 44 -3.59 13.10 5.47
N ARG A 45 -3.23 14.20 6.11
CA ARG A 45 -2.28 14.24 7.23
C ARG A 45 -2.77 13.43 8.43
N GLU A 46 -4.04 13.56 8.79
CA GLU A 46 -4.67 12.77 9.86
C GLU A 46 -4.67 11.26 9.54
N ARG A 47 -4.91 10.86 8.27
CA ARG A 47 -4.79 9.47 7.83
C ARG A 47 -3.37 8.92 8.06
N ILE A 48 -2.32 9.69 7.74
CA ILE A 48 -0.93 9.29 7.99
C ILE A 48 -0.68 9.13 9.50
N CYS A 49 -1.10 10.09 10.32
CA CYS A 49 -0.97 10.02 11.77
C CYS A 49 -1.63 8.76 12.31
N HIS A 50 -2.88 8.50 11.92
CA HIS A 50 -3.65 7.36 12.39
C HIS A 50 -3.00 6.01 12.02
N VAL A 51 -2.50 5.87 10.78
CA VAL A 51 -1.80 4.65 10.36
C VAL A 51 -0.55 4.44 11.21
N LEU A 52 0.24 5.50 11.46
CA LEU A 52 1.50 5.40 12.22
C LEU A 52 1.32 5.06 13.71
N GLU A 53 0.11 5.15 14.25
CA GLU A 53 -0.21 4.68 15.61
C GLU A 53 -0.10 3.15 15.74
N LYS A 54 -0.39 2.42 14.67
CA LYS A 54 -0.42 0.95 14.66
C LYS A 54 0.48 0.31 13.61
N TYR A 55 0.64 0.93 12.45
CA TYR A 55 1.28 0.35 11.26
C TYR A 55 2.33 1.25 10.63
N PRO A 56 3.27 0.70 9.82
CA PRO A 56 4.21 1.50 9.06
C PRO A 56 3.54 2.26 7.92
N TYR A 57 4.05 3.45 7.66
CA TYR A 57 3.78 4.25 6.47
C TYR A 57 5.13 4.61 5.84
N LEU A 58 5.41 4.14 4.62
CA LEU A 58 6.72 4.26 3.97
C LEU A 58 6.65 5.18 2.76
N ALA A 59 7.69 5.99 2.57
CA ALA A 59 7.89 6.83 1.39
C ALA A 59 9.15 6.40 0.63
N ALA A 60 9.05 6.40 -0.71
CA ALA A 60 10.18 6.18 -1.60
C ALA A 60 10.68 7.52 -2.16
N GLU A 61 11.97 7.74 -2.09
CA GLU A 61 12.64 8.93 -2.60
C GLU A 61 13.63 8.57 -3.71
N VAL A 62 13.60 9.37 -4.77
CA VAL A 62 14.59 9.34 -5.86
C VAL A 62 15.13 10.75 -6.03
N ASP A 63 16.44 10.92 -5.97
CA ASP A 63 17.10 12.24 -6.07
C ASP A 63 16.53 13.28 -5.06
N GLY A 64 16.14 12.82 -3.84
CA GLY A 64 15.57 13.66 -2.79
C GLY A 64 14.09 14.08 -3.01
N GLN A 65 13.42 13.52 -4.02
CA GLN A 65 12.00 13.74 -4.27
C GLN A 65 11.19 12.49 -3.93
N ILE A 66 10.07 12.65 -3.21
CA ILE A 66 9.15 11.55 -2.95
C ILE A 66 8.48 11.17 -4.28
N THR A 67 8.57 9.89 -4.64
CA THR A 67 8.08 9.33 -5.90
C THR A 67 7.07 8.20 -5.71
N GLY A 68 6.79 7.83 -4.48
CA GLY A 68 5.80 6.81 -4.15
C GLY A 68 5.71 6.59 -2.65
N TYR A 69 4.69 5.86 -2.24
CA TYR A 69 4.49 5.48 -0.85
C TYR A 69 3.71 4.19 -0.74
N ALA A 70 3.84 3.53 0.41
CA ALA A 70 3.09 2.34 0.75
C ALA A 70 2.76 2.32 2.24
N TYR A 71 1.60 1.81 2.58
CA TYR A 71 1.15 1.64 3.95
C TYR A 71 0.21 0.45 4.05
N VAL A 72 -0.21 0.14 5.26
CA VAL A 72 -1.26 -0.84 5.49
C VAL A 72 -2.36 -0.28 6.37
N GLY A 73 -3.55 -0.82 6.18
CA GLY A 73 -4.71 -0.59 7.03
C GLY A 73 -5.15 -1.88 7.73
N VAL A 74 -6.10 -1.73 8.65
CA VAL A 74 -6.78 -2.84 9.30
C VAL A 74 -7.54 -3.65 8.25
N PHE A 75 -7.38 -4.97 8.24
CA PHE A 75 -8.16 -5.84 7.35
C PHE A 75 -9.64 -5.89 7.78
N HIS A 76 -9.90 -6.09 9.08
CA HIS A 76 -11.23 -6.02 9.70
C HIS A 76 -11.13 -5.59 11.17
N ASP A 77 -12.16 -4.89 11.68
CA ASP A 77 -12.22 -4.30 13.02
C ASP A 77 -12.47 -5.31 14.16
N ARG A 78 -11.77 -6.45 14.16
CA ARG A 78 -11.84 -7.45 15.23
C ARG A 78 -10.45 -7.97 15.52
N GLU A 79 -10.10 -8.10 16.79
CA GLU A 79 -8.78 -8.56 17.28
C GLU A 79 -8.31 -9.89 16.66
N ALA A 80 -9.24 -10.78 16.31
CA ALA A 80 -8.91 -12.05 15.65
C ALA A 80 -8.26 -11.85 14.24
N TYR A 81 -8.34 -10.66 13.66
CA TYR A 81 -7.74 -10.31 12.37
C TYR A 81 -6.43 -9.52 12.53
N ASP A 82 -5.91 -9.29 13.73
CA ASP A 82 -4.73 -8.44 13.96
C ASP A 82 -3.47 -8.89 13.20
N TRP A 83 -3.37 -10.16 12.83
CA TRP A 83 -2.28 -10.69 12.01
C TRP A 83 -2.45 -10.46 10.51
N CYS A 84 -3.56 -9.89 10.10
CA CYS A 84 -3.91 -9.60 8.71
C CYS A 84 -3.98 -8.10 8.48
N VAL A 85 -3.45 -7.63 7.37
CA VAL A 85 -3.50 -6.22 6.97
C VAL A 85 -3.92 -6.07 5.51
N GLU A 86 -4.51 -4.92 5.17
CA GLU A 86 -4.75 -4.50 3.80
C GLU A 86 -3.65 -3.56 3.34
N THR A 87 -2.99 -3.89 2.22
CA THR A 87 -1.89 -3.11 1.67
C THR A 87 -2.38 -2.07 0.68
N SER A 88 -1.77 -0.88 0.74
CA SER A 88 -1.96 0.20 -0.24
C SER A 88 -0.62 0.70 -0.75
N ILE A 89 -0.51 0.91 -2.06
CA ILE A 89 0.71 1.38 -2.70
C ILE A 89 0.38 2.32 -3.85
N TYR A 90 1.03 3.48 -3.86
CA TYR A 90 0.88 4.50 -4.90
C TYR A 90 2.25 4.99 -5.35
N VAL A 91 2.44 5.12 -6.64
CA VAL A 91 3.69 5.59 -7.26
C VAL A 91 3.35 6.74 -8.19
N ASP A 92 4.15 7.80 -8.17
CA ASP A 92 4.03 8.91 -9.11
C ASP A 92 3.95 8.36 -10.53
N GLN A 93 2.92 8.77 -11.28
CA GLN A 93 2.64 8.23 -12.60
C GLN A 93 3.77 8.48 -13.61
N SER A 94 4.56 9.55 -13.39
CA SER A 94 5.75 9.86 -14.19
C SER A 94 6.93 8.94 -13.89
N CYS A 95 6.93 8.26 -12.74
CA CYS A 95 8.00 7.39 -12.25
C CYS A 95 7.67 5.89 -12.37
N ARG A 96 6.64 5.53 -13.15
CA ARG A 96 6.24 4.13 -13.37
C ARG A 96 7.35 3.34 -14.09
N LYS A 97 7.40 2.02 -13.86
CA LYS A 97 8.39 1.08 -14.43
C LYS A 97 9.84 1.27 -13.97
N MET A 98 10.08 2.06 -12.92
CA MET A 98 11.40 2.23 -12.30
C MET A 98 11.64 1.25 -11.13
N GLY A 99 10.78 0.26 -10.92
CA GLY A 99 10.89 -0.71 -9.82
C GLY A 99 10.52 -0.16 -8.43
N ILE A 100 10.07 1.10 -8.33
CA ILE A 100 9.76 1.78 -7.06
C ILE A 100 8.70 1.02 -6.26
N GLY A 101 7.61 0.60 -6.92
CA GLY A 101 6.54 -0.16 -6.28
C GLY A 101 7.03 -1.46 -5.67
N GLY A 102 7.87 -2.22 -6.38
CA GLY A 102 8.45 -3.47 -5.87
C GLY A 102 9.36 -3.24 -4.66
N LYS A 103 10.19 -2.18 -4.69
CA LYS A 103 11.06 -1.83 -3.57
C LYS A 103 10.26 -1.37 -2.35
N LEU A 104 9.22 -0.54 -2.52
CA LEU A 104 8.31 -0.14 -1.46
C LEU A 104 7.62 -1.34 -0.82
N HIS A 105 7.10 -2.24 -1.66
CA HIS A 105 6.41 -3.43 -1.16
C HIS A 105 7.36 -4.34 -0.39
N HIS A 106 8.56 -4.59 -0.90
CA HIS A 106 9.56 -5.40 -0.20
C HIS A 106 9.95 -4.79 1.15
N ALA A 107 10.19 -3.48 1.20
CA ALA A 107 10.50 -2.77 2.44
C ALA A 107 9.33 -2.84 3.45
N LEU A 108 8.10 -2.66 2.96
CA LEU A 108 6.89 -2.79 3.77
C LEU A 108 6.75 -4.20 4.36
N GLU A 109 6.96 -5.23 3.54
CA GLU A 109 6.92 -6.64 3.96
C GLU A 109 7.93 -6.94 5.06
N GLU A 110 9.18 -6.47 4.94
CA GLU A 110 10.21 -6.68 5.97
C GLU A 110 9.84 -6.00 7.30
N VAL A 111 9.29 -4.79 7.27
CA VAL A 111 8.83 -4.11 8.49
C VAL A 111 7.62 -4.81 9.11
N LEU A 112 6.68 -5.30 8.30
CA LEU A 112 5.49 -6.02 8.79
C LEU A 112 5.85 -7.38 9.40
N LYS A 113 6.87 -8.07 8.90
CA LYS A 113 7.42 -9.28 9.54
C LYS A 113 7.95 -8.99 10.95
N LEU A 114 8.63 -7.85 11.17
CA LEU A 114 9.05 -7.41 12.51
C LEU A 114 7.87 -7.16 13.45
N GLN A 115 6.76 -6.67 12.91
CA GLN A 115 5.53 -6.49 13.69
C GLN A 115 4.90 -7.81 14.11
N GLY A 116 5.15 -8.89 13.38
CA GLY A 116 4.47 -10.18 13.56
C GLY A 116 3.20 -10.32 12.72
N ILE A 117 3.05 -9.52 11.66
CA ILE A 117 1.99 -9.68 10.65
C ILE A 117 2.28 -10.93 9.82
N LEU A 118 1.25 -11.69 9.50
CA LEU A 118 1.34 -12.96 8.79
C LEU A 118 0.71 -12.92 7.40
N ASN A 119 -0.35 -12.11 7.22
CA ASN A 119 -1.11 -12.04 5.98
C ASN A 119 -1.14 -10.61 5.44
N LEU A 120 -0.76 -10.47 4.19
CA LEU A 120 -0.98 -9.27 3.39
C LEU A 120 -2.17 -9.50 2.45
N ASN A 121 -3.09 -8.55 2.43
CA ASN A 121 -4.25 -8.60 1.55
C ASN A 121 -4.25 -7.34 0.68
N ALA A 122 -4.69 -7.47 -0.54
CA ALA A 122 -4.88 -6.35 -1.47
C ALA A 122 -6.30 -6.37 -2.01
N CYS A 123 -7.02 -5.26 -1.78
CA CYS A 123 -8.32 -4.98 -2.37
C CYS A 123 -8.10 -4.16 -3.64
N ILE A 124 -8.40 -4.72 -4.80
CA ILE A 124 -8.03 -4.14 -6.09
C ILE A 124 -9.26 -3.97 -6.96
N ALA A 125 -9.50 -2.73 -7.43
CA ALA A 125 -10.49 -2.48 -8.47
C ALA A 125 -10.09 -3.24 -9.76
N TYR A 126 -11.06 -3.91 -10.36
CA TYR A 126 -10.80 -4.82 -11.48
C TYR A 126 -11.83 -4.61 -12.60
N PRO A 127 -11.40 -4.35 -13.83
CA PRO A 127 -12.31 -4.18 -14.95
C PRO A 127 -12.61 -5.54 -15.61
N GLU A 128 -13.82 -5.77 -16.07
CA GLU A 128 -14.14 -6.88 -16.96
C GLU A 128 -13.33 -6.74 -18.26
N GLU A 129 -13.43 -5.56 -18.88
CA GLU A 129 -12.60 -5.10 -20.00
C GLU A 129 -11.83 -3.84 -19.58
N GLU A 130 -10.56 -3.74 -19.98
CA GLU A 130 -9.73 -2.57 -19.68
C GLU A 130 -10.27 -1.33 -20.40
N ASP A 131 -10.21 -0.19 -19.72
CA ASP A 131 -10.63 1.09 -20.23
C ASP A 131 -9.62 2.22 -19.91
N GLU A 132 -9.97 3.46 -20.25
CA GLU A 132 -9.12 4.63 -20.01
C GLU A 132 -8.90 4.92 -18.51
N TYR A 133 -9.76 4.44 -17.62
CA TYR A 133 -9.69 4.68 -16.17
C TYR A 133 -9.08 3.52 -15.39
N LEU A 134 -9.17 2.28 -15.91
CA LEU A 134 -8.74 1.10 -15.17
C LEU A 134 -8.18 0.02 -16.08
N THR A 135 -7.01 -0.47 -15.72
CA THR A 135 -6.35 -1.63 -16.33
C THR A 135 -6.14 -2.75 -15.32
N LYS A 136 -5.75 -3.92 -15.79
CA LYS A 136 -5.42 -5.09 -14.93
C LYS A 136 -4.01 -5.04 -14.33
N ASN A 137 -3.28 -3.94 -14.53
CA ASN A 137 -1.89 -3.77 -14.09
C ASN A 137 -1.68 -3.97 -12.59
N SER A 138 -2.64 -3.56 -11.73
CA SER A 138 -2.54 -3.76 -10.28
C SER A 138 -2.55 -5.24 -9.91
N VAL A 139 -3.41 -6.04 -10.54
CA VAL A 139 -3.47 -7.49 -10.32
C VAL A 139 -2.17 -8.15 -10.79
N GLU A 140 -1.68 -7.78 -11.97
CA GLU A 140 -0.42 -8.31 -12.50
C GLU A 140 0.77 -7.94 -11.59
N PHE A 141 0.80 -6.70 -11.08
CA PHE A 141 1.81 -6.25 -10.14
C PHE A 141 1.80 -7.10 -8.86
N HIS A 142 0.64 -7.33 -8.25
CA HIS A 142 0.53 -8.15 -7.04
C HIS A 142 0.88 -9.62 -7.30
N ARG A 143 0.52 -10.18 -8.46
CA ARG A 143 0.97 -11.53 -8.87
C ARG A 143 2.50 -11.65 -8.92
N HIS A 144 3.19 -10.65 -9.49
CA HIS A 144 4.66 -10.63 -9.52
C HIS A 144 5.29 -10.53 -8.12
N LEU A 145 4.56 -9.96 -7.15
CA LEU A 145 4.97 -9.90 -5.75
C LEU A 145 4.65 -11.19 -4.96
N GLY A 146 4.00 -12.18 -5.61
CA GLY A 146 3.68 -13.46 -4.99
C GLY A 146 2.33 -13.49 -4.27
N TYR A 147 1.39 -12.62 -4.65
CA TYR A 147 0.00 -12.72 -4.20
C TYR A 147 -0.79 -13.70 -5.05
N ASP A 148 -1.67 -14.43 -4.40
CA ASP A 148 -2.67 -15.31 -5.02
C ASP A 148 -4.05 -14.65 -5.04
N MET A 149 -4.87 -14.97 -6.04
CA MET A 149 -6.24 -14.51 -6.14
C MET A 149 -7.13 -15.27 -5.15
N VAL A 150 -7.85 -14.53 -4.31
CA VAL A 150 -8.78 -15.10 -3.32
C VAL A 150 -10.21 -15.15 -3.87
N GLY A 151 -10.66 -14.08 -4.50
CA GLY A 151 -12.01 -13.99 -5.02
C GLY A 151 -12.30 -12.68 -5.72
N GLU A 152 -13.46 -12.62 -6.38
CA GLU A 152 -13.92 -11.49 -7.17
C GLU A 152 -15.36 -11.11 -6.79
N PHE A 153 -15.62 -9.83 -6.61
CA PHE A 153 -16.93 -9.23 -6.44
C PHE A 153 -17.32 -8.47 -7.70
N HIS A 154 -18.42 -8.88 -8.31
CA HIS A 154 -18.85 -8.31 -9.59
C HIS A 154 -19.64 -7.03 -9.39
N ASN A 155 -19.34 -6.00 -10.19
CA ASN A 155 -20.07 -4.72 -10.25
C ASN A 155 -20.37 -4.12 -8.88
N CYS A 156 -19.38 -4.12 -7.99
CA CYS A 156 -19.49 -3.63 -6.62
C CYS A 156 -19.01 -2.18 -6.44
N GLY A 157 -18.26 -1.63 -7.40
CA GLY A 157 -17.81 -0.24 -7.43
C GLY A 157 -18.37 0.51 -8.63
N TYR A 158 -18.80 1.77 -8.42
CA TYR A 158 -19.28 2.65 -9.49
C TYR A 158 -18.49 3.93 -9.52
N LYS A 159 -17.88 4.27 -10.68
CA LYS A 159 -17.12 5.51 -10.87
C LYS A 159 -17.04 5.85 -12.36
N PHE A 160 -16.99 7.12 -12.72
CA PHE A 160 -16.96 7.58 -14.12
C PHE A 160 -18.10 6.97 -14.99
N ASP A 161 -19.31 6.89 -14.40
CA ASP A 161 -20.51 6.29 -15.04
C ASP A 161 -20.34 4.83 -15.48
N ARG A 162 -19.44 4.08 -14.82
CA ARG A 162 -19.15 2.66 -15.09
C ARG A 162 -19.13 1.84 -13.82
N TRP A 163 -19.54 0.58 -13.95
CA TRP A 163 -19.41 -0.43 -12.91
C TRP A 163 -18.09 -1.17 -13.06
N TYR A 164 -17.41 -1.37 -11.93
CA TYR A 164 -16.19 -2.13 -11.82
C TYR A 164 -16.35 -3.28 -10.84
N HIS A 165 -15.62 -4.35 -11.09
CA HIS A 165 -15.43 -5.45 -10.16
C HIS A 165 -14.39 -5.05 -9.11
N MET A 166 -14.27 -5.85 -8.09
CA MET A 166 -13.19 -5.77 -7.11
C MET A 166 -12.70 -7.18 -6.83
N VAL A 167 -11.39 -7.36 -6.79
CA VAL A 167 -10.76 -8.63 -6.41
C VAL A 167 -10.01 -8.50 -5.11
N TRP A 168 -10.01 -9.59 -4.33
CA TRP A 168 -9.11 -9.76 -3.22
C TRP A 168 -7.96 -10.66 -3.65
N MET A 169 -6.74 -10.23 -3.30
CA MET A 169 -5.53 -11.03 -3.41
C MET A 169 -4.85 -11.12 -2.05
N GLU A 170 -4.20 -12.25 -1.75
CA GLU A 170 -3.50 -12.46 -0.49
C GLU A 170 -2.07 -12.96 -0.69
N LYS A 171 -1.21 -12.68 0.30
CA LYS A 171 0.15 -13.21 0.39
C LYS A 171 0.47 -13.54 1.84
N MET A 172 0.91 -14.77 2.08
CA MET A 172 1.42 -15.19 3.39
C MET A 172 2.89 -14.78 3.52
N ILE A 173 3.24 -14.08 4.61
CA ILE A 173 4.61 -13.62 4.89
C ILE A 173 5.20 -14.21 6.17
N GLY A 174 4.43 -14.99 6.89
CA GLY A 174 4.84 -15.69 8.11
C GLY A 174 4.12 -17.02 8.29
N GLU A 175 4.61 -17.83 9.22
CA GLU A 175 4.06 -19.13 9.53
C GLU A 175 2.92 -19.02 10.56
N HIS A 176 1.77 -19.63 10.28
CA HIS A 176 0.65 -19.74 11.20
C HIS A 176 0.86 -20.94 12.13
N ARG A 177 0.86 -20.71 13.43
CA ARG A 177 1.09 -21.74 14.44
C ARG A 177 0.21 -21.53 15.68
N SER A 178 -0.01 -22.62 16.42
CA SER A 178 -0.68 -22.53 17.73
C SER A 178 0.18 -21.70 18.71
N GLY A 179 -0.46 -20.85 19.51
CA GLY A 179 0.24 -19.99 20.48
C GLY A 179 0.95 -18.82 19.80
N GLN A 180 0.39 -18.30 18.72
CA GLN A 180 0.91 -17.12 18.02
C GLN A 180 0.91 -15.90 18.94
N ASP A 181 2.06 -15.20 19.03
CA ASP A 181 2.16 -13.92 19.72
C ASP A 181 1.38 -12.83 18.98
N PHE A 182 0.79 -11.90 19.72
CA PHE A 182 0.12 -10.75 19.12
C PHE A 182 1.12 -9.83 18.41
N PRO A 183 0.73 -9.23 17.27
CA PRO A 183 1.54 -8.26 16.59
C PRO A 183 1.87 -7.05 17.48
N LYS A 184 3.06 -6.53 17.35
CA LYS A 184 3.48 -5.28 18.00
C LYS A 184 2.93 -4.08 17.25
N ASN A 185 2.61 -2.99 17.96
CA ASN A 185 2.32 -1.74 17.29
C ASN A 185 3.61 -1.13 16.70
N PHE A 186 3.50 -0.44 15.58
CA PHE A 186 4.64 0.12 14.85
C PHE A 186 5.57 0.99 15.71
N PRO A 187 5.09 1.86 16.63
CA PRO A 187 5.98 2.62 17.51
C PRO A 187 6.94 1.75 18.36
N GLN A 188 6.56 0.52 18.67
CA GLN A 188 7.37 -0.40 19.49
C GLN A 188 8.56 -0.99 18.70
N ILE A 189 8.48 -1.00 17.37
CA ILE A 189 9.50 -1.58 16.48
C ILE A 189 10.17 -0.53 15.58
N ARG A 190 9.86 0.76 15.77
CA ARG A 190 10.26 1.84 14.88
C ARG A 190 11.77 1.91 14.66
N GLU A 191 12.57 1.82 15.72
CA GLU A 191 14.04 1.86 15.64
C GLU A 191 14.60 0.66 14.84
N GLU A 192 14.04 -0.53 15.06
CA GLU A 192 14.42 -1.72 14.32
C GLU A 192 14.03 -1.60 12.83
N ALA A 193 12.86 -1.04 12.54
CA ALA A 193 12.38 -0.77 11.19
C ALA A 193 13.31 0.23 10.47
N GLU A 194 13.69 1.34 11.11
CA GLU A 194 14.65 2.31 10.56
C GLU A 194 16.00 1.66 10.24
N SER A 195 16.48 0.77 11.13
CA SER A 195 17.72 0.02 10.92
C SER A 195 17.65 -0.93 9.72
N ILE A 196 16.49 -1.58 9.49
CA ILE A 196 16.30 -2.46 8.31
C ILE A 196 16.22 -1.62 7.04
N LEU A 197 15.38 -0.58 7.02
CA LEU A 197 15.20 0.27 5.85
C LEU A 197 16.51 0.91 5.37
N SER A 198 17.41 1.23 6.28
CA SER A 198 18.74 1.79 5.94
C SER A 198 19.67 0.82 5.20
N LYS A 199 19.35 -0.48 5.17
CA LYS A 199 20.15 -1.54 4.53
C LYS A 199 19.57 -2.04 3.21
N LEU A 200 18.34 -1.63 2.89
CA LEU A 200 17.66 -1.95 1.63
C LEU A 200 17.96 -0.91 0.54
#